data_75c452dff566f4514dc52e879f19de49
#
_entry.id   75c452dff566f4514dc52e879f19de49
#
_cell.length_a   1.000
_cell.length_b   1.000
_cell.length_c   1.000
_cell.angle_alpha   90.00
_cell.angle_beta   90.00
_cell.angle_gamma   90.00
#
_symmetry.space_group_name_H-M   'P 1'
#
loop_
_entity.id
_entity.type
_entity.pdbx_description
1 polymer ?
#
loop_
_entity_poly.entity_id
_entity_poly.type
_entity_poly.pdbx_seq_one_letter_code
_entity_poly.pdbx_strand_id
1 'polypeptide(L)'
;TQTTPILCFGGQATVAVTGSGGTGTYTGTGSLLSVAGNITYTIQDANGCSASTSILIAQPTAVTAAFNNTSVTCFGLSNGSSVASVTGGTPGYTYLWNTGSTTNSINNQLAGNYVLQVTDANGCIFNLNTTITQPAPIVATANVILPIACFGGQAIVLVNGAGGTPGYSGNGTFNEFAGTHTY
;
A
#
# COMPACT_ATOMS: atom_id res chain seq x y z
N THR A 1 38.25 -1.96 4.75
CA THR A 1 37.42 -0.82 5.23
C THR A 1 36.27 -0.57 4.26
N GLN A 2 35.07 -0.22 4.78
CA GLN A 2 33.97 0.22 3.96
C GLN A 2 34.27 1.61 3.36
N THR A 3 34.16 1.78 2.05
CA THR A 3 34.47 3.03 1.34
C THR A 3 33.19 3.77 0.93
N THR A 4 32.09 3.04 0.62
CA THR A 4 30.77 3.62 0.38
C THR A 4 29.71 2.89 1.22
N PRO A 5 28.79 3.62 1.88
CA PRO A 5 27.70 2.98 2.62
C PRO A 5 26.59 2.48 1.69
N ILE A 6 25.71 1.63 2.21
CA ILE A 6 24.44 1.31 1.60
C ILE A 6 23.46 2.46 1.90
N LEU A 7 23.02 3.17 0.88
CA LEU A 7 22.09 4.30 1.03
C LEU A 7 20.63 3.86 1.00
N CYS A 8 20.30 2.79 0.26
CA CYS A 8 18.96 2.27 0.11
C CYS A 8 18.86 0.84 0.64
N PHE A 9 17.72 0.47 1.21
CA PHE A 9 17.45 -0.91 1.61
C PHE A 9 17.63 -1.87 0.42
N GLY A 10 18.38 -2.97 0.65
CA GLY A 10 18.72 -3.95 -0.38
C GLY A 10 19.83 -3.53 -1.36
N GLY A 11 20.43 -2.34 -1.15
CA GLY A 11 21.57 -1.88 -1.94
C GLY A 11 22.89 -2.59 -1.59
N GLN A 12 23.98 -2.10 -2.16
CA GLN A 12 25.32 -2.62 -1.94
C GLN A 12 26.28 -1.53 -1.45
N ALA A 13 27.20 -1.92 -0.58
CA ALA A 13 28.35 -1.12 -0.16
C ALA A 13 29.58 -1.49 -0.99
N THR A 14 30.52 -0.58 -1.12
CA THR A 14 31.86 -0.89 -1.61
C THR A 14 32.79 -1.06 -0.41
N VAL A 15 33.54 -2.17 -0.40
CA VAL A 15 34.52 -2.48 0.65
C VAL A 15 35.90 -2.64 0.02
N ALA A 16 36.84 -1.84 0.48
CA ALA A 16 38.25 -2.01 0.09
C ALA A 16 38.90 -3.05 1.01
N VAL A 17 39.36 -4.13 0.41
CA VAL A 17 40.12 -5.22 1.06
C VAL A 17 41.57 -5.09 0.69
N THR A 18 42.44 -4.97 1.68
CA THR A 18 43.90 -4.85 1.50
C THR A 18 44.62 -5.92 2.31
N GLY A 19 45.77 -6.35 1.83
CA GLY A 19 46.67 -7.29 2.51
C GLY A 19 47.95 -6.62 2.98
N SER A 20 48.57 -7.15 4.04
CA SER A 20 49.93 -6.79 4.47
C SER A 20 50.62 -7.99 5.11
N GLY A 21 51.95 -8.04 5.06
CA GLY A 21 52.74 -9.22 5.50
C GLY A 21 52.76 -10.32 4.44
N GLY A 22 53.24 -11.51 4.80
CA GLY A 22 53.35 -12.65 3.87
C GLY A 22 54.31 -12.42 2.75
N THR A 23 54.14 -13.14 1.62
CA THR A 23 55.08 -13.15 0.49
C THR A 23 54.41 -12.85 -0.84
N GLY A 24 54.86 -11.83 -1.56
CA GLY A 24 54.45 -11.54 -2.95
C GLY A 24 53.10 -10.84 -3.06
N THR A 25 52.34 -11.18 -4.12
CA THR A 25 51.03 -10.59 -4.43
C THR A 25 49.93 -11.29 -3.68
N TYR A 26 48.84 -10.51 -3.37
CA TYR A 26 47.66 -11.06 -2.70
C TYR A 26 46.51 -11.30 -3.68
N THR A 27 45.77 -12.40 -3.47
CA THR A 27 44.47 -12.66 -4.07
C THR A 27 43.34 -12.33 -3.04
N GLY A 28 42.14 -12.03 -3.50
CA GLY A 28 41.00 -11.63 -2.63
C GLY A 28 41.05 -10.19 -2.16
N THR A 29 42.00 -9.37 -2.66
CA THR A 29 42.10 -7.93 -2.39
C THR A 29 41.37 -7.11 -3.46
N GLY A 30 41.13 -5.82 -3.18
CA GLY A 30 40.51 -4.87 -4.11
C GLY A 30 39.23 -4.23 -3.59
N SER A 31 38.51 -3.59 -4.49
CA SER A 31 37.20 -2.99 -4.19
C SER A 31 36.09 -3.99 -4.50
N LEU A 32 35.39 -4.47 -3.47
CA LEU A 32 34.38 -5.52 -3.57
C LEU A 32 33.01 -4.93 -3.24
N LEU A 33 31.97 -5.28 -4.02
CA LEU A 33 30.58 -4.96 -3.73
C LEU A 33 30.04 -5.99 -2.73
N SER A 34 29.35 -5.51 -1.69
CA SER A 34 28.84 -6.35 -0.62
C SER A 34 27.48 -5.89 -0.14
N VAL A 35 26.58 -6.81 0.13
CA VAL A 35 25.28 -6.59 0.74
C VAL A 35 25.40 -6.33 2.24
N ALA A 36 24.31 -5.88 2.88
CA ALA A 36 24.26 -5.74 4.33
C ALA A 36 24.42 -7.09 5.04
N GLY A 37 25.06 -7.05 6.20
CA GLY A 37 25.33 -8.22 7.03
C GLY A 37 26.76 -8.26 7.55
N ASN A 38 27.08 -9.32 8.28
CA ASN A 38 28.46 -9.58 8.73
C ASN A 38 29.17 -10.37 7.63
N ILE A 39 30.05 -9.70 6.87
CA ILE A 39 30.73 -10.27 5.70
C ILE A 39 32.17 -10.57 6.07
N THR A 40 32.62 -11.78 5.74
CA THR A 40 34.02 -12.23 5.93
C THR A 40 34.74 -12.21 4.61
N TYR A 41 35.89 -11.56 4.59
CA TYR A 41 36.81 -11.51 3.45
C TYR A 41 38.06 -12.33 3.78
N THR A 42 38.49 -13.16 2.82
CA THR A 42 39.69 -13.96 2.93
C THR A 42 40.66 -13.53 1.83
N ILE A 43 41.91 -13.28 2.23
CA ILE A 43 43.03 -13.02 1.29
C ILE A 43 44.05 -14.14 1.37
N GLN A 44 44.75 -14.35 0.28
CA GLN A 44 45.90 -15.30 0.22
C GLN A 44 47.12 -14.61 -0.36
N ASP A 45 48.31 -14.98 0.15
CA ASP A 45 49.58 -14.58 -0.42
C ASP A 45 50.04 -15.53 -1.56
N ALA A 46 51.18 -15.24 -2.18
CA ALA A 46 51.71 -16.05 -3.29
C ALA A 46 52.07 -17.50 -2.90
N ASN A 47 52.29 -17.79 -1.63
CA ASN A 47 52.53 -19.13 -1.09
C ASN A 47 51.25 -19.87 -0.67
N GLY A 48 50.07 -19.24 -0.81
CA GLY A 48 48.80 -19.83 -0.43
C GLY A 48 48.45 -19.67 1.06
N CYS A 49 49.22 -18.92 1.85
CA CYS A 49 48.89 -18.60 3.22
C CYS A 49 47.71 -17.63 3.26
N SER A 50 46.67 -17.95 4.04
CA SER A 50 45.42 -17.17 4.07
C SER A 50 45.23 -16.45 5.39
N ALA A 51 44.56 -15.29 5.32
CA ALA A 51 44.03 -14.54 6.46
C ALA A 51 42.63 -14.03 6.18
N SER A 52 41.78 -14.01 7.21
CA SER A 52 40.40 -13.58 7.07
C SER A 52 40.06 -12.45 8.05
N THR A 53 39.18 -11.55 7.64
CA THR A 53 38.62 -10.49 8.50
C THR A 53 37.13 -10.31 8.20
N SER A 54 36.38 -9.89 9.21
CA SER A 54 34.93 -9.65 9.05
C SER A 54 34.60 -8.18 9.32
N ILE A 55 33.61 -7.69 8.59
CA ILE A 55 33.04 -6.34 8.78
C ILE A 55 31.53 -6.43 8.80
N LEU A 56 30.87 -5.70 9.70
CA LEU A 56 29.44 -5.50 9.71
C LEU A 56 29.11 -4.35 8.75
N ILE A 57 28.34 -4.65 7.70
CA ILE A 57 27.82 -3.68 6.75
C ILE A 57 26.35 -3.40 7.12
N ALA A 58 26.06 -2.17 7.53
CA ALA A 58 24.71 -1.74 7.87
C ALA A 58 23.98 -1.19 6.62
N GLN A 59 22.65 -1.28 6.64
CA GLN A 59 21.77 -0.64 5.67
C GLN A 59 20.59 0.03 6.38
N PRO A 60 19.91 1.02 5.75
CA PRO A 60 18.65 1.55 6.25
C PRO A 60 17.59 0.45 6.33
N THR A 61 16.57 0.63 7.18
CA THR A 61 15.40 -0.24 7.20
C THR A 61 14.55 -0.04 5.95
N ALA A 62 13.78 -1.05 5.54
CA ALA A 62 12.84 -0.90 4.43
C ALA A 62 11.79 0.18 4.73
N VAL A 63 11.43 0.98 3.72
CA VAL A 63 10.33 1.93 3.85
C VAL A 63 9.01 1.17 3.87
N THR A 64 8.16 1.50 4.83
CA THR A 64 6.79 0.99 4.96
C THR A 64 5.84 2.16 5.23
N ALA A 65 4.53 1.97 4.98
CA ALA A 65 3.51 2.93 5.38
C ALA A 65 2.32 2.24 6.03
N ALA A 66 1.79 2.86 7.08
CA ALA A 66 0.45 2.62 7.56
C ALA A 66 -0.50 3.61 6.90
N PHE A 67 -1.62 3.12 6.38
CA PHE A 67 -2.65 3.94 5.74
C PHE A 67 -3.90 4.04 6.62
N ASN A 68 -4.32 5.28 6.91
CA ASN A 68 -5.62 5.55 7.53
C ASN A 68 -6.60 5.99 6.44
N ASN A 69 -7.52 5.09 6.07
CA ASN A 69 -8.46 5.29 4.98
C ASN A 69 -9.85 5.64 5.50
N THR A 70 -10.47 6.65 4.89
CA THR A 70 -11.90 6.92 5.03
C THR A 70 -12.61 6.43 3.78
N SER A 71 -13.51 5.46 3.94
CA SER A 71 -14.32 4.92 2.86
C SER A 71 -15.29 5.95 2.30
N VAL A 72 -15.66 5.80 1.05
CA VAL A 72 -16.70 6.60 0.41
C VAL A 72 -18.05 6.29 1.07
N THR A 73 -18.85 7.32 1.38
CA THR A 73 -20.11 7.17 2.14
C THR A 73 -21.24 6.55 1.34
N CYS A 74 -21.30 6.79 0.03
CA CYS A 74 -22.30 6.21 -0.88
C CYS A 74 -21.63 5.73 -2.16
N PHE A 75 -22.25 4.75 -2.81
CA PHE A 75 -21.76 4.23 -4.11
C PHE A 75 -21.56 5.35 -5.13
N GLY A 76 -20.38 5.43 -5.72
CA GLY A 76 -20.03 6.38 -6.79
C GLY A 76 -19.72 7.80 -6.34
N LEU A 77 -19.76 8.12 -5.04
CA LEU A 77 -19.28 9.43 -4.56
C LEU A 77 -17.77 9.50 -4.50
N SER A 78 -17.24 10.73 -4.50
CA SER A 78 -15.82 11.04 -4.42
C SER A 78 -15.47 11.76 -3.11
N ASN A 79 -15.83 11.17 -1.96
CA ASN A 79 -15.55 11.73 -0.64
C ASN A 79 -14.66 10.83 0.23
N GLY A 80 -14.02 9.84 -0.40
CA GLY A 80 -13.02 9.01 0.26
C GLY A 80 -11.70 9.75 0.48
N SER A 81 -10.90 9.28 1.42
CA SER A 81 -9.58 9.84 1.69
C SER A 81 -8.60 8.77 2.18
N SER A 82 -7.31 9.07 2.08
CA SER A 82 -6.25 8.25 2.65
C SER A 82 -5.14 9.14 3.20
N VAL A 83 -4.62 8.80 4.38
CA VAL A 83 -3.45 9.44 4.98
C VAL A 83 -2.38 8.38 5.19
N ALA A 84 -1.18 8.61 4.68
CA ALA A 84 -0.03 7.73 4.86
C ALA A 84 0.86 8.19 6.00
N SER A 85 1.24 7.25 6.88
CA SER A 85 2.27 7.41 7.90
C SER A 85 3.46 6.54 7.51
N VAL A 86 4.53 7.14 7.03
CA VAL A 86 5.71 6.46 6.48
C VAL A 86 6.78 6.29 7.55
N THR A 87 7.42 5.12 7.58
CA THR A 87 8.56 4.79 8.45
C THR A 87 9.62 4.00 7.68
N GLY A 88 10.84 3.94 8.22
CA GLY A 88 11.97 3.27 7.57
C GLY A 88 12.68 4.17 6.55
N GLY A 89 13.70 3.65 5.86
CA GLY A 89 14.58 4.45 5.02
C GLY A 89 15.32 5.54 5.78
N THR A 90 15.64 6.63 5.08
CA THR A 90 16.23 7.84 5.69
C THR A 90 15.19 8.95 5.74
N PRO A 91 14.78 9.45 6.93
CA PRO A 91 13.73 10.48 7.05
C PRO A 91 14.01 11.73 6.22
N GLY A 92 12.91 12.39 5.78
CA GLY A 92 12.91 13.48 4.81
C GLY A 92 12.18 13.04 3.54
N TYR A 93 10.96 12.47 3.72
CA TYR A 93 10.19 11.87 2.63
C TYR A 93 9.52 12.91 1.75
N THR A 94 9.53 12.64 0.45
CA THR A 94 8.64 13.27 -0.54
C THR A 94 7.65 12.24 -1.04
N TYR A 95 6.47 12.70 -1.47
CA TYR A 95 5.32 11.88 -1.81
C TYR A 95 4.87 12.18 -3.23
N LEU A 96 4.40 11.16 -3.93
CA LEU A 96 3.74 11.29 -5.23
C LEU A 96 2.69 10.19 -5.36
N TRP A 97 1.42 10.57 -5.32
CA TRP A 97 0.32 9.65 -5.58
C TRP A 97 0.06 9.51 -7.09
N ASN A 98 -0.53 8.39 -7.47
CA ASN A 98 -1.01 8.20 -8.85
C ASN A 98 -2.13 9.20 -9.24
N THR A 99 -2.67 9.96 -8.29
CA THR A 99 -3.59 11.08 -8.52
C THR A 99 -2.87 12.40 -8.83
N GLY A 100 -1.55 12.44 -8.72
CA GLY A 100 -0.73 13.65 -8.84
C GLY A 100 -0.54 14.45 -7.53
N SER A 101 -1.17 14.05 -6.42
CA SER A 101 -0.93 14.68 -5.11
C SER A 101 0.50 14.44 -4.64
N THR A 102 1.13 15.48 -4.06
CA THR A 102 2.49 15.44 -3.52
C THR A 102 2.55 15.56 -1.99
N THR A 103 1.41 15.44 -1.32
CA THR A 103 1.31 15.41 0.14
C THR A 103 1.23 13.97 0.66
N ASN A 104 1.35 13.78 1.96
CA ASN A 104 1.17 12.46 2.59
C ASN A 104 -0.29 12.00 2.60
N SER A 105 -1.22 12.75 2.00
CA SER A 105 -2.65 12.43 1.99
C SER A 105 -3.31 12.74 0.66
N ILE A 106 -4.39 12.03 0.37
CA ILE A 106 -5.34 12.30 -0.72
C ILE A 106 -6.75 12.42 -0.16
N ASN A 107 -7.54 13.35 -0.71
CA ASN A 107 -8.91 13.61 -0.30
C ASN A 107 -9.82 13.68 -1.53
N ASN A 108 -11.14 13.58 -1.32
CA ASN A 108 -12.15 13.64 -2.37
C ASN A 108 -11.92 12.59 -3.47
N GLN A 109 -11.60 11.37 -3.04
CA GLN A 109 -11.33 10.26 -3.95
C GLN A 109 -12.54 9.35 -4.09
N LEU A 110 -12.70 8.76 -5.28
CA LEU A 110 -13.58 7.63 -5.52
C LEU A 110 -13.05 6.38 -4.80
N ALA A 111 -13.89 5.36 -4.67
CA ALA A 111 -13.39 4.04 -4.28
C ALA A 111 -12.45 3.48 -5.37
N GLY A 112 -11.36 2.87 -4.95
CA GLY A 112 -10.37 2.33 -5.87
C GLY A 112 -9.02 2.05 -5.20
N ASN A 113 -8.07 1.60 -6.01
CA ASN A 113 -6.69 1.36 -5.59
C ASN A 113 -5.83 2.58 -5.89
N TYR A 114 -5.05 2.97 -4.90
CA TYR A 114 -4.16 4.12 -4.97
C TYR A 114 -2.73 3.67 -4.73
N VAL A 115 -1.81 4.22 -5.50
CA VAL A 115 -0.37 3.99 -5.39
C VAL A 115 0.27 5.26 -4.88
N LEU A 116 1.03 5.13 -3.80
CA LEU A 116 1.89 6.16 -3.26
C LEU A 116 3.33 5.82 -3.57
N GLN A 117 4.01 6.65 -4.34
CA GLN A 117 5.46 6.66 -4.44
C GLN A 117 6.03 7.53 -3.34
N VAL A 118 6.92 6.96 -2.53
CA VAL A 118 7.68 7.68 -1.51
C VAL A 118 9.14 7.71 -1.93
N THR A 119 9.77 8.87 -1.87
CA THR A 119 11.22 9.02 -2.03
C THR A 119 11.80 9.52 -0.71
N ASP A 120 12.77 8.81 -0.17
CA ASP A 120 13.46 9.18 1.07
C ASP A 120 14.56 10.23 0.84
N ALA A 121 15.20 10.72 1.90
CA ALA A 121 16.24 11.75 1.80
C ALA A 121 17.50 11.30 1.03
N ASN A 122 17.73 9.99 0.87
CA ASN A 122 18.81 9.43 0.07
C ASN A 122 18.41 9.22 -1.41
N GLY A 123 17.18 9.58 -1.81
CA GLY A 123 16.67 9.39 -3.15
C GLY A 123 16.17 7.98 -3.44
N CYS A 124 15.98 7.15 -2.41
CA CYS A 124 15.46 5.79 -2.57
C CYS A 124 13.95 5.84 -2.81
N ILE A 125 13.47 5.19 -3.87
CA ILE A 125 12.09 5.22 -4.31
C ILE A 125 11.37 3.93 -3.91
N PHE A 126 10.18 4.07 -3.31
CA PHE A 126 9.32 2.97 -2.87
C PHE A 126 7.89 3.20 -3.33
N ASN A 127 7.23 2.14 -3.82
CA ASN A 127 5.83 2.18 -4.20
C ASN A 127 5.00 1.38 -3.19
N LEU A 128 4.01 2.03 -2.61
CA LEU A 128 3.13 1.52 -1.58
C LEU A 128 1.69 1.61 -2.05
N ASN A 129 0.84 0.64 -1.70
CA ASN A 129 -0.52 0.57 -2.20
C ASN A 129 -1.53 0.67 -1.06
N THR A 130 -2.66 1.28 -1.35
CA THR A 130 -3.82 1.33 -0.45
C THR A 130 -5.11 1.26 -1.25
N THR A 131 -6.23 0.92 -0.60
CA THR A 131 -7.56 0.83 -1.21
C THR A 131 -8.56 1.65 -0.44
N ILE A 132 -9.28 2.53 -1.11
CA ILE A 132 -10.46 3.23 -0.59
C ILE A 132 -11.69 2.43 -1.04
N THR A 133 -12.53 2.04 -0.10
CA THR A 133 -13.74 1.24 -0.34
C THR A 133 -14.99 2.10 -0.42
N GLN A 134 -16.10 1.52 -0.92
CA GLN A 134 -17.43 2.13 -0.94
C GLN A 134 -18.49 1.07 -0.63
N PRO A 135 -19.69 1.48 -0.17
CA PRO A 135 -20.84 0.59 -0.06
C PRO A 135 -21.28 0.06 -1.42
N ALA A 136 -22.03 -1.05 -1.44
CA ALA A 136 -22.73 -1.50 -2.64
C ALA A 136 -23.78 -0.46 -3.08
N PRO A 137 -24.18 -0.40 -4.35
CA PRO A 137 -25.28 0.45 -4.79
C PRO A 137 -26.58 0.09 -4.07
N ILE A 138 -27.43 1.09 -3.76
CA ILE A 138 -28.76 0.83 -3.24
C ILE A 138 -29.62 0.27 -4.36
N VAL A 139 -30.35 -0.81 -4.05
CA VAL A 139 -31.34 -1.43 -4.92
C VAL A 139 -32.67 -1.48 -4.18
N ALA A 140 -33.71 -0.94 -4.77
CA ALA A 140 -35.07 -1.08 -4.29
C ALA A 140 -35.83 -2.14 -5.10
N THR A 141 -36.61 -2.96 -4.42
CA THR A 141 -37.49 -3.97 -5.05
C THR A 141 -38.91 -3.81 -4.50
N ALA A 142 -39.92 -3.91 -5.38
CA ALA A 142 -41.32 -3.92 -4.98
C ALA A 142 -41.99 -5.20 -5.54
N ASN A 143 -42.63 -5.98 -4.68
CA ASN A 143 -43.29 -7.22 -5.03
C ASN A 143 -44.73 -7.21 -4.53
N VAL A 144 -45.68 -7.55 -5.38
CA VAL A 144 -47.07 -7.79 -4.98
C VAL A 144 -47.12 -9.11 -4.26
N ILE A 145 -47.39 -9.09 -2.94
CA ILE A 145 -47.50 -10.30 -2.11
C ILE A 145 -48.96 -10.76 -1.95
N LEU A 146 -49.94 -9.84 -2.13
CA LEU A 146 -51.33 -10.15 -2.22
C LEU A 146 -51.95 -9.33 -3.38
N PRO A 147 -52.42 -9.99 -4.46
CA PRO A 147 -53.03 -9.28 -5.59
C PRO A 147 -54.46 -8.82 -5.28
N ILE A 148 -54.96 -7.87 -6.06
CA ILE A 148 -56.35 -7.39 -6.00
C ILE A 148 -57.28 -8.55 -6.41
N ALA A 149 -58.21 -8.94 -5.52
CA ALA A 149 -59.14 -10.05 -5.77
C ALA A 149 -60.45 -9.60 -6.42
N CYS A 150 -60.88 -8.34 -6.27
CA CYS A 150 -62.12 -7.83 -6.80
C CYS A 150 -62.00 -6.35 -7.19
N PHE A 151 -62.93 -5.88 -8.03
CA PHE A 151 -62.98 -4.48 -8.44
C PHE A 151 -63.06 -3.52 -7.24
N GLY A 152 -62.18 -2.50 -7.22
CA GLY A 152 -62.07 -1.54 -6.12
C GLY A 152 -61.30 -2.08 -4.89
N GLY A 153 -60.77 -3.30 -4.95
CA GLY A 153 -59.92 -3.86 -3.91
C GLY A 153 -58.49 -3.29 -3.93
N GLN A 154 -57.72 -3.65 -2.90
CA GLN A 154 -56.31 -3.25 -2.77
C GLN A 154 -55.37 -4.47 -2.88
N ALA A 155 -54.22 -4.27 -3.45
CA ALA A 155 -53.09 -5.20 -3.37
C ALA A 155 -52.24 -4.89 -2.14
N ILE A 156 -51.54 -5.88 -1.63
CA ILE A 156 -50.43 -5.64 -0.67
C ILE A 156 -49.12 -5.75 -1.43
N VAL A 157 -48.33 -4.69 -1.38
CA VAL A 157 -47.02 -4.59 -2.02
C VAL A 157 -45.95 -4.57 -0.94
N LEU A 158 -45.00 -5.44 -1.04
CA LEU A 158 -43.80 -5.45 -0.18
C LEU A 158 -42.65 -4.71 -0.89
N VAL A 159 -42.18 -3.66 -0.25
CA VAL A 159 -41.01 -2.89 -0.71
C VAL A 159 -39.81 -3.19 0.16
N ASN A 160 -38.69 -3.58 -0.44
CA ASN A 160 -37.43 -3.86 0.22
C ASN A 160 -36.29 -3.08 -0.41
N GLY A 161 -35.38 -2.57 0.43
CA GLY A 161 -34.10 -2.02 0.04
C GLY A 161 -32.96 -3.01 0.31
N ALA A 162 -31.95 -3.00 -0.53
CA ALA A 162 -30.71 -3.75 -0.36
C ALA A 162 -29.50 -2.88 -0.80
N GLY A 163 -28.29 -3.26 -0.38
CA GLY A 163 -27.08 -2.49 -0.68
C GLY A 163 -26.96 -1.22 0.19
N GLY A 164 -26.08 -0.31 -0.19
CA GLY A 164 -25.83 0.91 0.59
C GLY A 164 -25.40 0.66 2.03
N THR A 165 -25.71 1.62 2.90
CA THR A 165 -25.56 1.48 4.35
C THR A 165 -26.93 1.13 4.94
N PRO A 166 -27.07 0.07 5.75
CA PRO A 166 -28.37 -0.33 6.33
C PRO A 166 -29.05 0.77 7.15
N GLY A 167 -30.40 0.74 7.19
CA GLY A 167 -31.22 1.77 7.80
C GLY A 167 -32.12 2.45 6.77
N TYR A 168 -32.71 1.65 5.86
CA TYR A 168 -33.57 2.16 4.77
C TYR A 168 -34.87 2.73 5.30
N SER A 169 -35.26 3.90 4.77
CA SER A 169 -36.61 4.45 4.88
C SER A 169 -37.43 4.00 3.65
N GLY A 170 -38.72 3.85 3.82
CA GLY A 170 -39.63 3.43 2.75
C GLY A 170 -39.77 1.92 2.55
N ASN A 171 -39.11 1.11 3.37
CA ASN A 171 -39.33 -0.33 3.43
C ASN A 171 -40.66 -0.63 4.13
N GLY A 172 -41.30 -1.71 3.73
CA GLY A 172 -42.51 -2.18 4.39
C GLY A 172 -43.58 -2.72 3.44
N THR A 173 -44.78 -2.91 3.97
CA THR A 173 -45.94 -3.34 3.21
C THR A 173 -46.89 -2.14 3.03
N PHE A 174 -47.37 -1.98 1.80
CA PHE A 174 -48.26 -0.90 1.38
C PHE A 174 -49.54 -1.49 0.80
N ASN A 175 -50.67 -0.88 1.11
CA ASN A 175 -51.97 -1.22 0.51
C ASN A 175 -52.23 -0.27 -0.67
N GLU A 176 -52.29 -0.82 -1.88
CA GLU A 176 -52.36 -0.03 -3.11
C GLU A 176 -53.53 -0.41 -4.00
N PHE A 177 -54.22 0.59 -4.52
CA PHE A 177 -55.22 0.38 -5.57
C PHE A 177 -54.58 0.07 -6.91
N ALA A 178 -55.36 -0.38 -7.91
CA ALA A 178 -54.87 -0.55 -9.25
C ALA A 178 -54.31 0.76 -9.81
N GLY A 179 -53.09 0.73 -10.34
CA GLY A 179 -52.39 1.90 -10.88
C GLY A 179 -50.90 1.79 -10.85
N THR A 180 -50.20 2.85 -11.21
CA THR A 180 -48.76 2.99 -11.11
C THR A 180 -48.41 3.74 -9.82
N HIS A 181 -47.56 3.15 -8.99
CA HIS A 181 -47.14 3.70 -7.71
C HIS A 181 -45.61 3.85 -7.66
N THR A 182 -45.16 4.90 -6.96
CA THR A 182 -43.71 5.16 -6.74
C THR A 182 -43.46 5.11 -5.23
N TYR A 183 -42.42 4.36 -4.83
CA TYR A 183 -42.05 4.15 -3.44
C TYR A 183 -40.65 4.71 -3.14
#